data_1b75ec804d3797d3cc259a53ca64104d
#
_entry.id   1b75ec804d3797d3cc259a53ca64104d
#
_cell.length_a   1.000
_cell.length_b   1.000
_cell.length_c   1.000
_cell.angle_alpha   90.00
_cell.angle_beta   90.00
_cell.angle_gamma   90.00
#
_symmetry.space_group_name_H-M   'P 1'
#
loop_
_entity.id
_entity.type
_entity.pdbx_description
1 polymer ?
#
loop_
_entity_poly.entity_id
_entity_poly.type
_entity_poly.pdbx_seq_one_letter_code
_entity_poly.pdbx_strand_id
1 'polypeptide(L)'
;MKNIMVVILWLIGVSATTPVFADKASPEQLARLYLDFMAQTSRQSETLWPGFRLDDKVHLFSYAGSVWLRQPGGEIIKDNSVLESVNLHSGLSVNFGFPQYQGLAGVLIQLESPTIQFDSTTKTADLPFVIWAGNSVHEAFHFYAQSEWRVLEDARRYEGEVYPLNFDARYYRLQLFNSLMSALKQPEQQALYLGHAAYWLQAWRQTAPNEDKVSYVSDLVEGSAKYVELIAGARFLSQNQTYLGYQQILLQYVQDYYQQQQMLGGWTAEAENIGALAGILLDSTQDAYVWKESVMSGMLP
;
A
#
# COMPACT_ATOMS: atom_id res chain seq x y z
N MET A 1 -42.33 27.89 45.10
CA MET A 1 -42.42 28.14 43.66
C MET A 1 -41.55 27.11 42.94
N LYS A 2 -42.17 26.13 42.25
CA LYS A 2 -41.49 25.05 41.56
C LYS A 2 -41.29 25.46 40.12
N ASN A 3 -40.02 25.58 39.65
CA ASN A 3 -39.70 25.83 38.27
C ASN A 3 -39.80 24.49 37.48
N ILE A 4 -40.76 24.43 36.59
CA ILE A 4 -40.94 23.35 35.62
C ILE A 4 -40.04 23.69 34.41
N MET A 5 -39.02 22.90 34.21
CA MET A 5 -38.15 22.95 33.02
C MET A 5 -38.82 22.12 31.92
N VAL A 6 -39.34 22.78 30.90
CA VAL A 6 -39.89 22.11 29.71
C VAL A 6 -38.73 21.73 28.80
N VAL A 7 -38.46 20.42 28.65
CA VAL A 7 -37.53 19.89 27.68
C VAL A 7 -38.29 19.66 26.37
N ILE A 8 -38.01 20.47 25.36
CA ILE A 8 -38.52 20.28 23.99
C ILE A 8 -37.62 19.24 23.30
N LEU A 9 -38.13 18.02 23.17
CA LEU A 9 -37.55 16.99 22.30
C LEU A 9 -37.84 17.36 20.84
N TRP A 10 -36.79 17.73 20.10
CA TRP A 10 -36.82 17.75 18.65
C TRP A 10 -36.70 16.32 18.13
N LEU A 11 -37.80 15.74 17.69
CA LEU A 11 -37.82 14.54 16.87
C LEU A 11 -37.31 14.92 15.47
N ILE A 12 -36.01 14.74 15.23
CA ILE A 12 -35.48 14.71 13.88
C ILE A 12 -35.94 13.41 13.25
N GLY A 13 -36.93 13.52 12.37
CA GLY A 13 -37.37 12.45 11.51
C GLY A 13 -36.20 12.05 10.58
N VAL A 14 -35.45 11.03 10.96
CA VAL A 14 -34.53 10.35 10.05
C VAL A 14 -35.40 9.59 9.07
N SER A 15 -35.66 10.18 7.89
CA SER A 15 -36.10 9.42 6.73
C SER A 15 -35.10 8.30 6.54
N ALA A 16 -35.50 7.08 6.86
CA ALA A 16 -34.80 5.88 6.48
C ALA A 16 -34.88 5.78 4.95
N THR A 17 -33.95 6.45 4.28
CA THR A 17 -33.66 6.12 2.88
C THR A 17 -33.15 4.68 2.93
N THR A 18 -33.96 3.75 2.44
CA THR A 18 -33.50 2.38 2.13
C THR A 18 -32.19 2.52 1.37
N PRO A 19 -31.10 1.87 1.84
CA PRO A 19 -29.87 1.90 1.09
C PRO A 19 -30.18 1.34 -0.29
N VAL A 20 -30.03 2.16 -1.33
CA VAL A 20 -29.99 1.68 -2.70
C VAL A 20 -28.81 0.73 -2.70
N PHE A 21 -29.08 -0.58 -2.80
CA PHE A 21 -28.04 -1.58 -2.95
C PHE A 21 -27.33 -1.25 -4.26
N ALA A 22 -26.13 -0.66 -4.15
CA ALA A 22 -25.25 -0.49 -5.29
C ALA A 22 -25.07 -1.86 -5.93
N ASP A 23 -25.33 -1.97 -7.22
CA ASP A 23 -25.15 -3.23 -7.93
C ASP A 23 -23.70 -3.69 -7.76
N LYS A 24 -23.51 -4.91 -7.25
CA LYS A 24 -22.17 -5.47 -7.06
C LYS A 24 -21.49 -5.59 -8.42
N ALA A 25 -20.25 -5.12 -8.51
CA ALA A 25 -19.47 -5.31 -9.72
C ALA A 25 -19.35 -6.80 -10.07
N SER A 26 -19.54 -7.14 -11.33
CA SER A 26 -19.39 -8.52 -11.78
C SER A 26 -17.89 -8.95 -11.69
N PRO A 27 -17.62 -10.27 -11.59
CA PRO A 27 -16.24 -10.77 -11.62
C PRO A 27 -15.42 -10.27 -12.81
N GLU A 28 -16.05 -10.16 -13.98
CA GLU A 28 -15.39 -9.64 -15.19
C GLU A 28 -15.09 -8.15 -15.09
N GLN A 29 -15.97 -7.36 -14.50
CA GLN A 29 -15.72 -5.92 -14.27
C GLN A 29 -14.56 -5.71 -13.32
N LEU A 30 -14.48 -6.49 -12.23
CA LEU A 30 -13.37 -6.47 -11.29
C LEU A 30 -12.06 -6.89 -11.97
N ALA A 31 -12.10 -7.95 -12.76
CA ALA A 31 -10.94 -8.41 -13.53
C ALA A 31 -10.42 -7.33 -14.48
N ARG A 32 -11.31 -6.67 -15.23
CA ARG A 32 -10.94 -5.57 -16.15
C ARG A 32 -10.29 -4.42 -15.38
N LEU A 33 -10.91 -3.97 -14.29
CA LEU A 33 -10.41 -2.87 -13.49
C LEU A 33 -9.02 -3.18 -12.91
N TYR A 34 -8.84 -4.40 -12.36
CA TYR A 34 -7.54 -4.84 -11.86
C TYR A 34 -6.48 -4.92 -12.96
N LEU A 35 -6.81 -5.53 -14.09
CA LEU A 35 -5.86 -5.69 -15.19
C LEU A 35 -5.52 -4.35 -15.85
N ASP A 36 -6.42 -3.36 -15.82
CA ASP A 36 -6.14 -2.00 -16.24
C ASP A 36 -5.22 -1.26 -15.25
N PHE A 37 -5.45 -1.44 -13.94
CA PHE A 37 -4.55 -0.94 -12.90
C PHE A 37 -3.12 -1.51 -13.08
N MET A 38 -2.99 -2.82 -13.22
CA MET A 38 -1.70 -3.47 -13.42
C MET A 38 -1.02 -3.05 -14.73
N ALA A 39 -1.77 -2.93 -15.82
CA ALA A 39 -1.22 -2.49 -17.09
C ALA A 39 -0.72 -1.03 -17.04
N GLN A 40 -1.39 -0.16 -16.30
CA GLN A 40 -0.90 1.20 -16.09
C GLN A 40 0.36 1.22 -15.23
N THR A 41 0.34 0.51 -14.11
CA THR A 41 1.48 0.39 -13.20
C THR A 41 2.70 -0.17 -13.92
N SER A 42 2.52 -1.18 -14.77
CA SER A 42 3.58 -1.81 -15.56
C SER A 42 4.32 -0.82 -16.45
N ARG A 43 3.59 0.04 -17.15
CA ARG A 43 4.20 1.06 -18.02
C ARG A 43 5.06 2.07 -17.27
N GLN A 44 4.90 2.14 -15.95
CA GLN A 44 5.58 3.12 -15.09
C GLN A 44 6.47 2.45 -14.02
N SER A 45 6.58 1.12 -14.02
CA SER A 45 7.23 0.38 -12.93
C SER A 45 8.67 0.79 -12.71
N GLU A 46 9.45 0.98 -13.78
CA GLU A 46 10.83 1.46 -13.71
C GLU A 46 10.95 2.86 -13.08
N THR A 47 9.93 3.72 -13.26
CA THR A 47 9.89 5.05 -12.62
C THR A 47 9.37 5.00 -11.17
N LEU A 48 8.72 3.93 -10.77
CA LEU A 48 8.38 3.68 -9.38
C LEU A 48 9.64 3.31 -8.60
N TRP A 49 10.44 2.40 -9.16
CA TRP A 49 11.68 1.97 -8.54
C TRP A 49 12.67 1.46 -9.59
N PRO A 50 13.98 1.83 -9.52
CA PRO A 50 15.00 1.36 -10.44
C PRO A 50 15.08 -0.18 -10.47
N GLY A 51 15.05 -0.76 -11.66
CA GLY A 51 15.10 -2.22 -11.85
C GLY A 51 13.77 -2.94 -11.60
N PHE A 52 12.73 -2.27 -11.12
CA PHE A 52 11.41 -2.87 -10.96
C PHE A 52 10.66 -2.91 -12.30
N ARG A 53 10.52 -4.11 -12.88
CA ARG A 53 9.92 -4.30 -14.19
C ARG A 53 8.70 -5.20 -14.12
N LEU A 54 7.54 -4.64 -14.48
CA LEU A 54 6.27 -5.35 -14.64
C LEU A 54 5.79 -5.36 -16.10
N ASP A 55 6.45 -4.61 -16.97
CA ASP A 55 6.07 -4.45 -18.38
C ASP A 55 6.28 -5.71 -19.23
N ASP A 56 7.11 -6.62 -18.77
CA ASP A 56 7.39 -7.93 -19.38
C ASP A 56 6.65 -9.11 -18.68
N LYS A 57 5.78 -8.81 -17.69
CA LYS A 57 5.05 -9.82 -16.93
C LYS A 57 3.61 -9.99 -17.44
N VAL A 58 3.07 -11.20 -17.29
CA VAL A 58 1.64 -11.43 -17.44
C VAL A 58 0.91 -11.10 -16.14
N HIS A 59 -0.19 -10.36 -16.22
CA HIS A 59 -1.02 -10.04 -15.06
C HIS A 59 -2.26 -10.91 -15.06
N LEU A 60 -2.56 -11.51 -13.89
CA LEU A 60 -3.63 -12.46 -13.73
C LEU A 60 -4.53 -12.09 -12.56
N PHE A 61 -5.82 -12.24 -12.77
CA PHE A 61 -6.85 -12.05 -11.76
C PHE A 61 -7.70 -13.30 -11.66
N SER A 62 -7.85 -13.86 -10.46
CA SER A 62 -8.68 -15.02 -10.21
C SER A 62 -9.79 -14.69 -9.22
N TYR A 63 -11.03 -15.05 -9.59
CA TYR A 63 -12.19 -14.91 -8.72
C TYR A 63 -13.28 -15.89 -9.11
N ALA A 64 -13.93 -16.52 -8.12
CA ALA A 64 -15.03 -17.46 -8.30
C ALA A 64 -14.73 -18.58 -9.33
N GLY A 65 -13.53 -19.15 -9.29
CA GLY A 65 -13.09 -20.23 -10.19
C GLY A 65 -12.83 -19.81 -11.63
N SER A 66 -12.78 -18.50 -11.91
CA SER A 66 -12.44 -17.97 -13.23
C SER A 66 -11.13 -17.17 -13.15
N VAL A 67 -10.31 -17.28 -14.20
CA VAL A 67 -9.08 -16.52 -14.35
C VAL A 67 -9.16 -15.64 -15.59
N TRP A 68 -8.88 -14.37 -15.41
CA TRP A 68 -8.66 -13.42 -16.50
C TRP A 68 -7.19 -13.01 -16.47
N LEU A 69 -6.61 -12.85 -17.63
CA LEU A 69 -5.21 -12.45 -17.74
C LEU A 69 -4.99 -11.46 -18.88
N ARG A 70 -3.91 -10.70 -18.77
CA ARG A 70 -3.40 -9.83 -19.82
C ARG A 70 -1.90 -10.08 -19.98
N GLN A 71 -1.48 -10.46 -21.17
CA GLN A 71 -0.06 -10.49 -21.56
C GLN A 71 0.45 -9.07 -21.83
N PRO A 72 1.77 -8.85 -21.82
CA PRO A 72 2.37 -7.57 -22.19
C PRO A 72 1.84 -7.04 -23.54
N GLY A 73 1.22 -5.85 -23.52
CA GLY A 73 0.65 -5.24 -24.71
C GLY A 73 -0.60 -5.92 -25.32
N GLY A 74 -1.08 -7.00 -24.69
CA GLY A 74 -2.20 -7.81 -25.19
C GLY A 74 -3.56 -7.37 -24.65
N GLU A 75 -4.59 -8.04 -25.18
CA GLU A 75 -5.98 -7.93 -24.70
C GLU A 75 -6.21 -8.80 -23.46
N ILE A 76 -7.32 -8.55 -22.77
CA ILE A 76 -7.75 -9.39 -21.64
C ILE A 76 -8.42 -10.64 -22.21
N ILE A 77 -7.91 -11.80 -21.80
CA ILE A 77 -8.47 -13.10 -22.13
C ILE A 77 -8.86 -13.87 -20.87
N LYS A 78 -9.75 -14.84 -20.99
CA LYS A 78 -10.14 -15.76 -19.91
C LYS A 78 -9.50 -17.11 -20.16
N ASP A 79 -8.70 -17.60 -19.17
CA ASP A 79 -8.05 -18.90 -19.23
C ASP A 79 -7.94 -19.52 -17.83
N ASN A 80 -8.74 -20.53 -17.55
CA ASN A 80 -8.80 -21.16 -16.24
C ASN A 80 -7.71 -22.23 -16.03
N SER A 81 -6.98 -22.64 -17.09
CA SER A 81 -5.94 -23.68 -16.99
C SER A 81 -4.76 -23.26 -16.11
N VAL A 82 -4.62 -21.96 -15.90
CA VAL A 82 -3.51 -21.38 -15.10
C VAL A 82 -3.55 -21.87 -13.65
N LEU A 83 -4.73 -22.03 -13.06
CA LEU A 83 -4.89 -22.35 -11.62
C LEU A 83 -4.31 -23.72 -11.24
N GLU A 84 -4.19 -24.65 -12.20
CA GLU A 84 -3.69 -26.01 -11.93
C GLU A 84 -2.19 -26.03 -11.59
N SER A 85 -1.46 -24.96 -11.86
CA SER A 85 0.02 -24.91 -11.77
C SER A 85 0.56 -23.89 -10.77
N VAL A 86 -0.31 -23.18 -10.03
CA VAL A 86 0.13 -22.03 -9.20
C VAL A 86 0.19 -22.40 -7.73
N ASN A 87 1.36 -22.20 -7.11
CA ASN A 87 1.48 -22.14 -5.66
C ASN A 87 1.01 -20.76 -5.19
N LEU A 88 -0.07 -20.73 -4.41
CA LEU A 88 -0.62 -19.50 -3.85
C LEU A 88 -0.06 -19.27 -2.44
N HIS A 89 0.35 -18.03 -2.19
CA HIS A 89 0.67 -17.57 -0.85
C HIS A 89 -0.59 -16.94 -0.25
N SER A 90 -1.06 -17.51 0.86
CA SER A 90 -2.32 -17.07 1.48
C SER A 90 -2.16 -15.78 2.27
N GLY A 91 -2.93 -14.75 1.91
CA GLY A 91 -3.24 -13.61 2.76
C GLY A 91 -4.60 -13.77 3.45
N LEU A 92 -5.00 -12.81 4.27
CA LEU A 92 -6.25 -12.88 5.08
C LEU A 92 -7.54 -13.03 4.25
N SER A 93 -7.57 -12.55 3.01
CA SER A 93 -8.74 -12.64 2.11
C SER A 93 -8.33 -12.65 0.63
N VAL A 94 -7.03 -12.68 0.37
CA VAL A 94 -6.44 -12.57 -0.96
C VAL A 94 -5.23 -13.49 -1.01
N ASN A 95 -5.10 -14.27 -2.07
CA ASN A 95 -3.91 -15.06 -2.32
C ASN A 95 -3.11 -14.44 -3.45
N PHE A 96 -1.80 -14.46 -3.33
CA PHE A 96 -0.86 -14.00 -4.35
C PHE A 96 -0.09 -15.18 -4.93
N GLY A 97 0.33 -15.06 -6.18
CA GLY A 97 1.16 -16.06 -6.83
C GLY A 97 1.97 -15.45 -7.96
N PHE A 98 3.07 -16.10 -8.26
CA PHE A 98 3.99 -15.68 -9.33
C PHE A 98 4.14 -16.81 -10.34
N PRO A 99 3.09 -17.09 -11.15
CA PRO A 99 3.09 -18.20 -12.09
C PRO A 99 3.98 -17.95 -13.31
N GLN A 100 4.29 -19.03 -14.01
CA GLN A 100 4.76 -18.96 -15.39
C GLN A 100 3.58 -19.23 -16.32
N TYR A 101 3.36 -18.35 -17.29
CA TYR A 101 2.32 -18.50 -18.29
C TYR A 101 2.92 -18.35 -19.69
N GLN A 102 2.89 -19.42 -20.47
CA GLN A 102 3.48 -19.46 -21.83
C GLN A 102 4.93 -18.94 -21.89
N GLY A 103 5.72 -19.24 -20.86
CA GLY A 103 7.12 -18.81 -20.75
C GLY A 103 7.32 -17.39 -20.19
N LEU A 104 6.25 -16.65 -19.89
CA LEU A 104 6.32 -15.35 -19.25
C LEU A 104 6.09 -15.48 -17.75
N ALA A 105 6.89 -14.78 -16.95
CA ALA A 105 6.64 -14.63 -15.52
C ALA A 105 5.38 -13.81 -15.29
N GLY A 106 4.63 -14.11 -14.22
CA GLY A 106 3.34 -13.49 -13.97
C GLY A 106 3.12 -13.01 -12.54
N VAL A 107 2.17 -12.10 -12.39
CA VAL A 107 1.63 -11.66 -11.09
C VAL A 107 0.17 -12.04 -11.03
N LEU A 108 -0.18 -12.95 -10.13
CA LEU A 108 -1.54 -13.43 -9.90
C LEU A 108 -2.06 -12.90 -8.58
N ILE A 109 -3.27 -12.36 -8.61
CA ILE A 109 -4.08 -12.13 -7.41
C ILE A 109 -5.33 -13.01 -7.49
N GLN A 110 -5.64 -13.69 -6.40
CA GLN A 110 -6.85 -14.48 -6.26
C GLN A 110 -7.70 -13.97 -5.10
N LEU A 111 -8.95 -13.65 -5.37
CA LEU A 111 -9.97 -13.36 -4.36
C LEU A 111 -10.67 -14.63 -3.92
N GLU A 112 -10.70 -14.90 -2.62
CA GLU A 112 -11.40 -16.06 -2.06
C GLU A 112 -12.88 -15.78 -1.79
N SER A 113 -13.23 -14.54 -1.48
CA SER A 113 -14.58 -14.19 -1.06
C SER A 113 -15.05 -12.85 -1.66
N PRO A 114 -16.37 -12.73 -1.95
CA PRO A 114 -16.98 -11.50 -2.43
C PRO A 114 -17.15 -10.43 -1.34
N THR A 115 -16.34 -10.45 -0.29
CA THR A 115 -16.41 -9.48 0.82
C THR A 115 -15.98 -8.07 0.44
N ILE A 116 -15.24 -7.94 -0.66
CA ILE A 116 -14.89 -6.62 -1.19
C ILE A 116 -16.10 -6.09 -1.96
N GLN A 117 -16.80 -5.14 -1.36
CA GLN A 117 -17.92 -4.46 -2.02
C GLN A 117 -17.35 -3.23 -2.74
N PHE A 118 -17.42 -3.25 -4.06
CA PHE A 118 -17.11 -2.09 -4.89
C PHE A 118 -18.43 -1.43 -5.29
N ASP A 119 -18.47 -0.10 -5.20
CA ASP A 119 -19.58 0.66 -5.72
C ASP A 119 -19.50 0.71 -7.25
N SER A 120 -20.33 -0.09 -7.91
CA SER A 120 -20.41 -0.17 -9.37
C SER A 120 -20.99 1.09 -10.02
N THR A 121 -21.59 2.00 -9.24
CA THR A 121 -22.17 3.24 -9.76
C THR A 121 -21.08 4.27 -10.12
N THR A 122 -19.91 4.18 -9.50
CA THR A 122 -18.74 4.95 -9.88
C THR A 122 -17.95 4.14 -10.92
N LYS A 123 -17.89 4.63 -12.16
CA LYS A 123 -16.99 4.07 -13.20
C LYS A 123 -15.50 4.29 -12.90
N THR A 124 -15.20 4.87 -11.77
CA THR A 124 -13.86 5.15 -11.26
C THR A 124 -13.54 4.14 -10.15
N ALA A 125 -12.29 3.65 -10.13
CA ALA A 125 -11.79 2.87 -9.03
C ALA A 125 -11.97 3.64 -7.72
N ASP A 126 -12.65 3.03 -6.76
CA ASP A 126 -12.73 3.59 -5.41
C ASP A 126 -11.46 3.28 -4.61
N LEU A 127 -11.29 4.00 -3.52
CA LEU A 127 -10.14 3.84 -2.64
C LEU A 127 -9.95 2.40 -2.12
N PRO A 128 -10.99 1.68 -1.66
CA PRO A 128 -10.85 0.28 -1.26
C PRO A 128 -10.30 -0.63 -2.36
N PHE A 129 -10.72 -0.42 -3.61
CA PHE A 129 -10.20 -1.18 -4.74
C PHE A 129 -8.70 -0.89 -4.96
N VAL A 130 -8.29 0.39 -4.93
CA VAL A 130 -6.91 0.78 -5.19
C VAL A 130 -5.96 0.28 -4.09
N ILE A 131 -6.39 0.31 -2.82
CA ILE A 131 -5.65 -0.28 -1.70
C ILE A 131 -5.47 -1.79 -1.93
N TRP A 132 -6.52 -2.47 -2.29
CA TRP A 132 -6.48 -3.90 -2.54
C TRP A 132 -5.61 -4.27 -3.76
N ALA A 133 -5.79 -3.58 -4.89
CA ALA A 133 -5.00 -3.83 -6.09
C ALA A 133 -3.52 -3.46 -5.89
N GLY A 134 -3.24 -2.45 -5.07
CA GLY A 134 -1.91 -2.01 -4.69
C GLY A 134 -1.10 -3.09 -3.99
N ASN A 135 -1.73 -3.93 -3.17
CA ASN A 135 -1.05 -5.07 -2.53
C ASN A 135 -0.39 -6.02 -3.55
N SER A 136 -0.95 -6.15 -4.76
CA SER A 136 -0.30 -6.95 -5.82
C SER A 136 1.02 -6.35 -6.28
N VAL A 137 1.11 -5.02 -6.29
CA VAL A 137 2.33 -4.30 -6.65
C VAL A 137 3.36 -4.41 -5.53
N HIS A 138 2.91 -4.34 -4.27
CA HIS A 138 3.70 -4.57 -3.07
C HIS A 138 4.38 -5.94 -3.11
N GLU A 139 3.59 -7.01 -3.27
CA GLU A 139 4.10 -8.38 -3.31
C GLU A 139 4.98 -8.64 -4.54
N ALA A 140 4.59 -8.07 -5.70
CA ALA A 140 5.41 -8.16 -6.90
C ALA A 140 6.75 -7.43 -6.73
N PHE A 141 6.80 -6.35 -5.97
CA PHE A 141 8.02 -5.63 -5.66
C PHE A 141 8.97 -6.48 -4.80
N HIS A 142 8.47 -7.15 -3.76
CA HIS A 142 9.24 -8.12 -3.00
C HIS A 142 9.83 -9.20 -3.90
N PHE A 143 9.02 -9.76 -4.79
CA PHE A 143 9.42 -10.91 -5.59
C PHE A 143 10.37 -10.53 -6.73
N TYR A 144 10.11 -9.44 -7.46
CA TYR A 144 10.83 -9.09 -8.69
C TYR A 144 11.94 -8.06 -8.53
N ALA A 145 11.87 -7.20 -7.51
CA ALA A 145 12.87 -6.15 -7.30
C ALA A 145 13.76 -6.42 -6.09
N GLN A 146 13.17 -6.78 -4.96
CA GLN A 146 13.92 -6.92 -3.71
C GLN A 146 14.65 -8.25 -3.57
N SER A 147 14.30 -9.29 -4.35
CA SER A 147 14.92 -10.61 -4.27
C SER A 147 16.46 -10.59 -4.43
N GLU A 148 16.98 -9.57 -5.08
CA GLU A 148 18.40 -9.34 -5.30
C GLU A 148 19.09 -8.47 -4.23
N TRP A 149 18.34 -7.97 -3.25
CA TRP A 149 18.89 -7.06 -2.25
C TRP A 149 19.69 -7.83 -1.20
N ARG A 150 20.93 -7.40 -0.95
CA ARG A 150 21.81 -8.01 0.07
C ARG A 150 21.25 -7.94 1.48
N VAL A 151 20.49 -6.88 1.77
CA VAL A 151 19.89 -6.65 3.09
C VAL A 151 18.90 -7.76 3.49
N LEU A 152 18.33 -8.50 2.54
CA LEU A 152 17.41 -9.61 2.82
C LEU A 152 18.09 -10.80 3.52
N GLU A 153 19.38 -11.00 3.34
CA GLU A 153 20.11 -12.05 4.08
C GLU A 153 20.13 -11.77 5.57
N ASP A 154 20.15 -10.49 5.96
CA ASP A 154 20.09 -10.05 7.35
C ASP A 154 18.64 -10.09 7.89
N ALA A 155 17.62 -9.80 7.09
CA ALA A 155 16.21 -9.88 7.48
C ALA A 155 15.82 -11.27 8.00
N ARG A 156 16.25 -12.30 7.32
CA ARG A 156 15.95 -13.71 7.68
C ARG A 156 16.49 -14.12 9.05
N ARG A 157 17.46 -13.39 9.60
CA ARG A 157 18.01 -13.67 10.96
C ARG A 157 17.05 -13.30 12.07
N TYR A 158 16.06 -12.45 11.77
CA TYR A 158 15.12 -11.90 12.76
C TYR A 158 13.68 -12.41 12.55
N GLU A 159 13.48 -13.32 11.57
CA GLU A 159 12.20 -14.00 11.40
C GLU A 159 11.83 -14.77 12.69
N GLY A 160 10.66 -14.43 13.25
CA GLY A 160 10.17 -15.06 14.48
C GLY A 160 10.47 -14.30 15.78
N GLU A 161 11.13 -13.16 15.74
CA GLU A 161 11.24 -12.26 16.90
C GLU A 161 9.85 -11.77 17.32
N VAL A 162 9.61 -11.82 18.64
CA VAL A 162 8.34 -11.35 19.19
C VAL A 162 8.30 -9.84 19.17
N TYR A 163 7.23 -9.27 18.62
CA TYR A 163 7.00 -7.83 18.61
C TYR A 163 7.02 -7.26 20.04
N PRO A 164 7.97 -6.37 20.37
CA PRO A 164 8.12 -5.90 21.74
C PRO A 164 7.03 -4.91 22.12
N LEU A 165 6.36 -5.16 23.23
CA LEU A 165 5.35 -4.29 23.80
C LEU A 165 5.97 -3.25 24.77
N ASN A 166 7.17 -2.74 24.46
CA ASN A 166 7.76 -1.64 25.21
C ASN A 166 6.99 -0.34 24.89
N PHE A 167 6.36 0.21 25.91
CA PHE A 167 5.52 1.42 25.74
C PHE A 167 6.31 2.60 25.17
N ASP A 168 7.48 2.89 25.67
CA ASP A 168 8.28 4.04 25.23
C ASP A 168 8.73 3.86 23.77
N ALA A 169 9.17 2.67 23.38
CA ALA A 169 9.54 2.36 22.02
C ALA A 169 8.34 2.53 21.07
N ARG A 170 7.16 2.02 21.42
CA ARG A 170 5.92 2.18 20.60
C ARG A 170 5.50 3.64 20.55
N TYR A 171 5.60 4.35 21.65
CA TYR A 171 5.30 5.79 21.67
C TYR A 171 6.23 6.58 20.74
N TYR A 172 7.53 6.33 20.77
CA TYR A 172 8.50 7.04 19.92
C TYR A 172 8.30 6.71 18.43
N ARG A 173 8.03 5.45 18.10
CA ARG A 173 7.68 5.05 16.72
C ARG A 173 6.39 5.74 16.25
N LEU A 174 5.38 5.84 17.10
CA LEU A 174 4.15 6.57 16.80
C LEU A 174 4.41 8.07 16.60
N GLN A 175 5.25 8.70 17.43
CA GLN A 175 5.60 10.11 17.26
C GLN A 175 6.44 10.35 16.01
N LEU A 176 7.32 9.43 15.65
CA LEU A 176 8.05 9.45 14.37
C LEU A 176 7.06 9.46 13.19
N PHE A 177 6.14 8.50 13.15
CA PHE A 177 5.09 8.44 12.13
C PHE A 177 4.27 9.73 12.06
N ASN A 178 3.77 10.24 13.20
CA ASN A 178 2.98 11.46 13.28
C ASN A 178 3.76 12.69 12.76
N SER A 179 5.07 12.72 13.01
CA SER A 179 5.94 13.79 12.52
C SER A 179 6.11 13.72 11.00
N LEU A 180 6.35 12.54 10.43
CA LEU A 180 6.42 12.34 8.97
C LEU A 180 5.08 12.70 8.29
N MET A 181 3.97 12.27 8.87
CA MET A 181 2.63 12.61 8.37
C MET A 181 2.36 14.12 8.43
N SER A 182 2.81 14.79 9.48
CA SER A 182 2.70 16.25 9.61
C SER A 182 3.57 16.98 8.60
N ALA A 183 4.78 16.48 8.32
CA ALA A 183 5.66 17.01 7.30
C ALA A 183 5.04 16.93 5.89
N LEU A 184 4.30 15.84 5.61
CA LEU A 184 3.58 15.66 4.35
C LEU A 184 2.36 16.60 4.25
N LYS A 185 1.61 16.78 5.34
CA LYS A 185 0.40 17.62 5.39
C LYS A 185 0.67 19.12 5.37
N GLN A 186 1.83 19.55 5.84
CA GLN A 186 2.19 20.95 6.06
C GLN A 186 3.55 21.27 5.41
N PRO A 187 3.59 21.35 4.06
CA PRO A 187 4.85 21.57 3.33
C PRO A 187 5.62 22.83 3.76
N GLU A 188 4.91 23.87 4.19
CA GLU A 188 5.51 25.11 4.70
C GLU A 188 6.24 24.95 6.04
N GLN A 189 5.95 23.88 6.78
CA GLN A 189 6.58 23.51 8.04
C GLN A 189 7.35 22.18 7.95
N GLN A 190 7.58 21.66 6.73
CA GLN A 190 8.20 20.36 6.50
C GLN A 190 9.52 20.20 7.25
N ALA A 191 10.42 21.19 7.19
CA ALA A 191 11.71 21.14 7.87
C ALA A 191 11.59 21.01 9.41
N LEU A 192 10.58 21.65 10.02
CA LEU A 192 10.31 21.54 11.45
C LEU A 192 9.88 20.11 11.81
N TYR A 193 8.93 19.55 11.06
CA TYR A 193 8.43 18.20 11.33
C TYR A 193 9.45 17.10 11.02
N LEU A 194 10.31 17.30 10.03
CA LEU A 194 11.46 16.40 9.79
C LEU A 194 12.46 16.46 10.96
N GLY A 195 12.67 17.63 11.55
CA GLY A 195 13.46 17.76 12.78
C GLY A 195 12.83 16.99 13.95
N HIS A 196 11.50 17.04 14.11
CA HIS A 196 10.81 16.23 15.12
C HIS A 196 10.92 14.72 14.81
N ALA A 197 10.79 14.31 13.55
CA ALA A 197 10.96 12.92 13.13
C ALA A 197 12.35 12.40 13.48
N ALA A 198 13.41 13.16 13.18
CA ALA A 198 14.79 12.82 13.53
C ALA A 198 15.00 12.70 15.06
N TYR A 199 14.39 13.60 15.85
CA TYR A 199 14.42 13.52 17.31
C TYR A 199 13.78 12.22 17.83
N TRP A 200 12.59 11.87 17.34
CA TRP A 200 11.89 10.66 17.79
C TRP A 200 12.58 9.38 17.34
N LEU A 201 13.16 9.36 16.15
CA LEU A 201 13.99 8.26 15.66
C LEU A 201 15.20 8.04 16.58
N GLN A 202 15.89 9.13 16.96
CA GLN A 202 17.03 9.05 17.86
C GLN A 202 16.63 8.60 19.27
N ALA A 203 15.50 9.11 19.81
CA ALA A 203 14.99 8.71 21.13
C ALA A 203 14.63 7.23 21.15
N TRP A 204 13.98 6.73 20.09
CA TRP A 204 13.70 5.30 19.95
C TRP A 204 14.97 4.45 19.90
N ARG A 205 15.94 4.80 19.06
CA ARG A 205 17.23 4.10 18.95
C ARG A 205 17.98 4.01 20.28
N GLN A 206 17.94 5.07 21.07
CA GLN A 206 18.58 5.10 22.39
C GLN A 206 17.84 4.22 23.41
N THR A 207 16.51 4.16 23.32
CA THR A 207 15.68 3.41 24.28
C THR A 207 15.58 1.94 23.94
N ALA A 208 15.61 1.59 22.66
CA ALA A 208 15.44 0.21 22.17
C ALA A 208 16.51 -0.17 21.12
N PRO A 209 17.81 -0.17 21.47
CA PRO A 209 18.90 -0.37 20.51
C PRO A 209 18.93 -1.76 19.87
N ASN A 210 18.35 -2.77 20.52
CA ASN A 210 18.22 -4.11 19.94
C ASN A 210 17.07 -4.16 18.93
N GLU A 211 16.00 -3.43 19.20
CA GLU A 211 14.85 -3.30 18.30
C GLU A 211 15.23 -2.55 17.02
N ASP A 212 16.05 -1.49 17.11
CA ASP A 212 16.56 -0.76 15.96
C ASP A 212 17.25 -1.69 14.94
N LYS A 213 18.04 -2.66 15.42
CA LYS A 213 18.72 -3.63 14.55
C LYS A 213 17.75 -4.54 13.79
N VAL A 214 16.65 -4.94 14.43
CA VAL A 214 15.62 -5.79 13.83
C VAL A 214 14.76 -4.98 12.87
N SER A 215 14.26 -3.83 13.31
CA SER A 215 13.38 -2.97 12.53
C SER A 215 14.07 -2.34 11.32
N TYR A 216 15.39 -2.15 11.37
CA TYR A 216 16.16 -1.55 10.28
C TYR A 216 15.88 -2.23 8.93
N VAL A 217 15.94 -3.56 8.90
CA VAL A 217 15.72 -4.30 7.66
C VAL A 217 14.24 -4.28 7.25
N SER A 218 13.34 -4.43 8.22
CA SER A 218 11.91 -4.34 7.95
C SER A 218 11.53 -2.95 7.43
N ASP A 219 12.07 -1.87 8.02
CA ASP A 219 11.83 -0.49 7.57
C ASP A 219 12.29 -0.28 6.12
N LEU A 220 13.41 -0.90 5.71
CA LEU A 220 13.87 -0.85 4.32
C LEU A 220 12.98 -1.67 3.38
N VAL A 221 12.72 -2.92 3.71
CA VAL A 221 12.07 -3.89 2.82
C VAL A 221 10.57 -3.60 2.70
N GLU A 222 9.87 -3.60 3.82
CA GLU A 222 8.43 -3.38 3.86
C GLU A 222 8.06 -1.92 3.55
N GLY A 223 8.85 -0.99 4.06
CA GLY A 223 8.63 0.43 3.82
C GLY A 223 8.78 0.83 2.36
N SER A 224 9.77 0.28 1.64
CA SER A 224 9.92 0.56 0.21
C SER A 224 8.85 -0.15 -0.64
N ALA A 225 8.40 -1.34 -0.27
CA ALA A 225 7.30 -2.02 -0.94
C ALA A 225 5.99 -1.24 -0.76
N LYS A 226 5.71 -0.76 0.44
CA LYS A 226 4.54 0.10 0.72
C LYS A 226 4.63 1.45 0.01
N TYR A 227 5.81 2.06 -0.09
CA TYR A 227 6.01 3.26 -0.89
C TYR A 227 5.62 3.02 -2.36
N VAL A 228 6.11 1.93 -2.97
CA VAL A 228 5.80 1.59 -4.37
C VAL A 228 4.30 1.35 -4.55
N GLU A 229 3.65 0.65 -3.62
CA GLU A 229 2.20 0.43 -3.57
C GLU A 229 1.44 1.76 -3.57
N LEU A 230 1.75 2.67 -2.63
CA LEU A 230 1.04 3.94 -2.48
C LEU A 230 1.24 4.86 -3.69
N ILE A 231 2.45 4.92 -4.25
CA ILE A 231 2.71 5.72 -5.45
C ILE A 231 1.99 5.14 -6.68
N ALA A 232 1.95 3.81 -6.84
CA ALA A 232 1.20 3.17 -7.92
C ALA A 232 -0.30 3.49 -7.82
N GLY A 233 -0.87 3.38 -6.62
CA GLY A 233 -2.27 3.72 -6.35
C GLY A 233 -2.59 5.19 -6.65
N ALA A 234 -1.78 6.12 -6.16
CA ALA A 234 -1.96 7.55 -6.39
C ALA A 234 -1.85 7.91 -7.88
N ARG A 235 -0.92 7.30 -8.61
CA ARG A 235 -0.78 7.48 -10.07
C ARG A 235 -1.99 6.95 -10.83
N PHE A 236 -2.56 5.83 -10.39
CA PHE A 236 -3.77 5.30 -10.99
C PHE A 236 -4.98 6.22 -10.76
N LEU A 237 -5.17 6.70 -9.55
CA LEU A 237 -6.26 7.63 -9.20
C LEU A 237 -6.13 8.99 -9.91
N SER A 238 -4.90 9.42 -10.19
CA SER A 238 -4.60 10.73 -10.78
C SER A 238 -4.51 10.73 -12.31
N GLN A 239 -5.03 9.70 -12.97
CA GLN A 239 -5.01 9.61 -14.44
C GLN A 239 -5.51 10.91 -15.08
N ASN A 240 -4.71 11.47 -15.98
CA ASN A 240 -5.01 12.71 -16.70
C ASN A 240 -5.03 14.00 -15.86
N GLN A 241 -4.52 13.96 -14.62
CA GLN A 241 -4.37 15.17 -13.79
C GLN A 241 -3.05 15.89 -14.08
N THR A 242 -3.02 17.19 -13.74
CA THR A 242 -1.78 17.96 -13.69
C THR A 242 -0.88 17.47 -12.54
N TYR A 243 0.39 17.89 -12.54
CA TYR A 243 1.30 17.58 -11.41
C TYR A 243 0.73 18.03 -10.06
N LEU A 244 0.14 19.21 -9.97
CA LEU A 244 -0.51 19.69 -8.73
C LEU A 244 -1.71 18.82 -8.34
N GLY A 245 -2.52 18.40 -9.32
CA GLY A 245 -3.61 17.46 -9.10
C GLY A 245 -3.12 16.11 -8.57
N TYR A 246 -2.00 15.61 -9.10
CA TYR A 246 -1.38 14.39 -8.60
C TYR A 246 -0.96 14.53 -7.13
N GLN A 247 -0.28 15.63 -6.74
CA GLN A 247 0.16 15.84 -5.35
C GLN A 247 -1.03 15.90 -4.38
N GLN A 248 -2.12 16.54 -4.77
CA GLN A 248 -3.33 16.58 -3.96
C GLN A 248 -3.96 15.19 -3.79
N ILE A 249 -4.03 14.41 -4.88
CA ILE A 249 -4.55 13.05 -4.85
C ILE A 249 -3.66 12.14 -4.01
N LEU A 250 -2.34 12.23 -4.16
CA LEU A 250 -1.40 11.46 -3.35
C LEU A 250 -1.58 11.75 -1.85
N LEU A 251 -1.63 13.03 -1.47
CA LEU A 251 -1.85 13.43 -0.09
C LEU A 251 -3.18 12.90 0.45
N GLN A 252 -4.27 13.08 -0.30
CA GLN A 252 -5.59 12.59 0.11
C GLN A 252 -5.60 11.05 0.22
N TYR A 253 -5.04 10.35 -0.77
CA TYR A 253 -4.95 8.89 -0.78
C TYR A 253 -4.20 8.36 0.43
N VAL A 254 -3.03 8.95 0.73
CA VAL A 254 -2.22 8.57 1.90
C VAL A 254 -2.97 8.84 3.21
N GLN A 255 -3.68 9.98 3.32
CA GLN A 255 -4.48 10.29 4.51
C GLN A 255 -5.62 9.29 4.70
N ASP A 256 -6.37 9.00 3.64
CA ASP A 256 -7.51 8.08 3.68
C ASP A 256 -7.05 6.65 3.97
N TYR A 257 -5.91 6.23 3.39
CA TYR A 257 -5.28 4.96 3.67
C TYR A 257 -5.01 4.80 5.18
N TYR A 258 -4.30 5.77 5.79
CA TYR A 258 -3.94 5.68 7.20
C TYR A 258 -5.10 5.92 8.19
N GLN A 259 -6.21 6.51 7.75
CA GLN A 259 -7.43 6.55 8.55
C GLN A 259 -8.10 5.17 8.67
N GLN A 260 -7.93 4.30 7.67
CA GLN A 260 -8.52 2.97 7.65
C GLN A 260 -7.63 1.89 8.28
N GLN A 261 -6.33 2.14 8.40
CA GLN A 261 -5.36 1.19 8.91
C GLN A 261 -4.93 1.48 10.35
N GLN A 262 -4.70 0.42 11.11
CA GLN A 262 -4.07 0.56 12.43
C GLN A 262 -2.56 0.70 12.25
N MET A 263 -2.00 1.82 12.65
CA MET A 263 -0.56 2.06 12.54
C MET A 263 0.26 1.07 13.37
N LEU A 264 -0.24 0.70 14.55
CA LEU A 264 0.42 -0.22 15.48
C LEU A 264 -0.26 -1.58 15.42
N GLY A 265 0.30 -2.51 14.66
CA GLY A 265 -0.24 -3.87 14.50
C GLY A 265 0.84 -4.96 14.42
N GLY A 266 2.10 -4.58 14.56
CA GLY A 266 3.26 -5.47 14.43
C GLY A 266 4.43 -4.80 13.73
N TRP A 267 5.54 -5.51 13.61
CA TRP A 267 6.74 -5.03 12.93
C TRP A 267 6.47 -4.54 11.51
N THR A 268 5.77 -5.36 10.74
CA THR A 268 5.44 -5.08 9.33
C THR A 268 4.64 -3.78 9.19
N ALA A 269 3.56 -3.62 9.97
CA ALA A 269 2.71 -2.43 9.87
C ALA A 269 3.46 -1.14 10.24
N GLU A 270 4.31 -1.15 11.25
CA GLU A 270 5.14 0.01 11.59
C GLU A 270 6.16 0.32 10.49
N ALA A 271 6.85 -0.71 9.99
CA ALA A 271 7.87 -0.59 8.96
C ALA A 271 7.28 -0.07 7.64
N GLU A 272 6.17 -0.68 7.18
CA GLU A 272 5.43 -0.22 6.01
C GLU A 272 5.09 1.27 6.11
N ASN A 273 4.48 1.67 7.22
CA ASN A 273 3.94 3.01 7.38
C ASN A 273 5.04 4.08 7.48
N ILE A 274 6.07 3.83 8.28
CA ILE A 274 7.17 4.78 8.47
C ILE A 274 8.02 4.87 7.20
N GLY A 275 8.42 3.74 6.62
CA GLY A 275 9.26 3.71 5.45
C GLY A 275 8.58 4.31 4.21
N ALA A 276 7.28 4.04 4.00
CA ALA A 276 6.54 4.64 2.89
C ALA A 276 6.46 6.16 3.00
N LEU A 277 6.13 6.70 4.19
CA LEU A 277 6.09 8.16 4.39
C LEU A 277 7.46 8.81 4.20
N ALA A 278 8.53 8.16 4.69
CA ALA A 278 9.88 8.63 4.45
C ALA A 278 10.19 8.70 2.96
N GLY A 279 9.89 7.64 2.18
CA GLY A 279 10.10 7.62 0.74
C GLY A 279 9.32 8.71 -0.01
N ILE A 280 8.04 8.94 0.34
CA ILE A 280 7.22 10.00 -0.27
C ILE A 280 7.82 11.40 0.01
N LEU A 281 8.31 11.63 1.23
CA LEU A 281 8.94 12.89 1.61
C LEU A 281 10.30 13.08 0.90
N LEU A 282 11.06 12.00 0.73
CA LEU A 282 12.33 12.05 0.01
C LEU A 282 12.15 12.41 -1.46
N ASP A 283 11.09 11.93 -2.12
CA ASP A 283 10.76 12.35 -3.49
C ASP A 283 10.51 13.86 -3.62
N SER A 284 10.14 14.54 -2.53
CA SER A 284 9.91 15.98 -2.52
C SER A 284 11.16 16.81 -2.18
N THR A 285 12.19 16.19 -1.59
CA THR A 285 13.36 16.91 -1.03
C THR A 285 14.66 16.66 -1.78
N GLN A 286 14.76 15.57 -2.54
CA GLN A 286 15.96 15.20 -3.28
C GLN A 286 15.63 14.42 -4.55
N ASP A 287 16.65 14.12 -5.36
CA ASP A 287 16.50 13.27 -6.51
C ASP A 287 16.02 11.86 -6.07
N ALA A 288 14.83 11.50 -6.56
CA ALA A 288 14.19 10.22 -6.23
C ALA A 288 15.06 9.00 -6.57
N TYR A 289 15.93 9.12 -7.56
CA TYR A 289 16.84 8.04 -7.95
C TYR A 289 17.91 7.79 -6.88
N VAL A 290 18.50 8.86 -6.36
CA VAL A 290 19.62 8.79 -5.41
C VAL A 290 19.24 8.08 -4.10
N TRP A 291 18.10 8.44 -3.52
CA TRP A 291 17.71 7.81 -2.27
C TRP A 291 17.29 6.33 -2.45
N LYS A 292 16.68 5.99 -3.60
CA LYS A 292 16.32 4.60 -3.92
C LYS A 292 17.55 3.71 -4.08
N GLU A 293 18.61 4.20 -4.75
CA GLU A 293 19.88 3.48 -4.82
C GLU A 293 20.50 3.29 -3.44
N SER A 294 20.41 4.30 -2.56
CA SER A 294 20.87 4.19 -1.18
C SER A 294 20.15 3.08 -0.44
N VAL A 295 18.82 3.00 -0.55
CA VAL A 295 18.01 1.93 0.05
C VAL A 295 18.41 0.55 -0.51
N MET A 296 18.57 0.40 -1.82
CA MET A 296 19.02 -0.86 -2.44
C MET A 296 20.41 -1.31 -1.94
N SER A 297 21.26 -0.36 -1.56
CA SER A 297 22.57 -0.64 -0.95
C SER A 297 22.50 -0.94 0.55
N GLY A 298 21.30 -0.89 1.16
CA GLY A 298 21.07 -1.17 2.57
C GLY A 298 21.21 0.03 3.49
N MET A 299 21.10 1.25 3.00
CA MET A 299 21.07 2.46 3.82
C MET A 299 19.63 2.92 4.06
N LEU A 300 19.26 3.18 5.31
CA LEU A 300 17.98 3.85 5.63
C LEU A 300 17.96 5.25 5.01
N PRO A 301 16.85 5.64 4.39
CA PRO A 301 16.67 6.95 3.83
C PRO A 301 16.62 8.05 4.90
#